data_402b1b5e32a1d3cd837090ebf572f94d
#
_entry.id   402b1b5e32a1d3cd837090ebf572f94d
#
_cell.length_a   1.000
_cell.length_b   1.000
_cell.length_c   1.000
_cell.angle_alpha   90.00
_cell.angle_beta   90.00
_cell.angle_gamma   90.00
#
_symmetry.space_group_name_H-M   'P 1'
#
loop_
_entity.id
_entity.type
_entity.pdbx_description
1 polymer ?
#
loop_
_entity_poly.entity_id
_entity_poly.type
_entity_poly.pdbx_seq_one_letter_code
_entity_poly.pdbx_strand_id
1 'polypeptide(L)'
;MIKSLYFDNTAYQYAYELERLIRNFSLPHRLEFYTDITPHGTNYAYFCADNGKLSVTVSDNDTVYKESSDVCEPSDYENELCRLLCRCMERHGHAPLPWGILTGVRPVKYIRSIYETRDNAEKYLRNSLLVSDKKIQLANDVIRIQKPVLDSLDLKKISLYISIPFCPSRCSYCSFISASGEGALKLIDDYFGLLLKELDIYADIVKRFSLKVDTVYIGGGTPTTLSASQLDRLIDKLDEFDITSIREFTAEAGRPDTITEDKLMALKNGGVRRISCLLYTSPSPRD
;
A
#
# COMPACT_ATOMS: atom_id res chain seq x y z
N MET A 1 2.13 -18.90 20.72
CA MET A 1 2.15 -18.16 19.41
C MET A 1 1.48 -19.03 18.35
N ILE A 2 0.45 -18.52 17.67
CA ILE A 2 -0.37 -19.27 16.70
C ILE A 2 0.50 -19.76 15.54
N LYS A 3 0.39 -21.03 15.19
CA LYS A 3 1.13 -21.69 14.09
C LYS A 3 0.21 -22.20 12.99
N SER A 4 -1.03 -22.54 13.35
CA SER A 4 -1.99 -23.16 12.43
C SER A 4 -3.33 -22.44 12.46
N LEU A 5 -3.93 -22.28 11.29
CA LEU A 5 -5.25 -21.72 11.10
C LEU A 5 -6.19 -22.82 10.59
N TYR A 6 -7.28 -23.02 11.30
CA TYR A 6 -8.32 -23.99 10.96
C TYR A 6 -9.61 -23.26 10.61
N PHE A 7 -10.29 -23.74 9.58
CA PHE A 7 -11.52 -23.15 9.09
C PHE A 7 -12.57 -24.24 8.84
N ASP A 8 -13.83 -23.95 9.11
CA ASP A 8 -14.90 -24.69 8.45
C ASP A 8 -15.05 -24.20 6.98
N ASN A 9 -15.84 -24.90 6.17
CA ASN A 9 -16.01 -24.59 4.74
C ASN A 9 -16.53 -23.17 4.52
N THR A 10 -17.39 -22.67 5.37
CA THR A 10 -17.99 -21.33 5.24
C THR A 10 -17.00 -20.24 5.64
N ALA A 11 -16.26 -20.42 6.72
CA ALA A 11 -15.28 -19.45 7.19
C ALA A 11 -14.03 -19.38 6.29
N TYR A 12 -13.72 -20.44 5.54
CA TYR A 12 -12.52 -20.50 4.68
C TYR A 12 -12.50 -19.40 3.61
N GLN A 13 -13.64 -18.95 3.13
CA GLN A 13 -13.70 -17.86 2.15
C GLN A 13 -13.10 -16.53 2.67
N TYR A 14 -13.00 -16.36 4.00
CA TYR A 14 -12.42 -15.19 4.68
C TYR A 14 -10.97 -15.43 5.18
N ALA A 15 -10.36 -16.55 4.78
CA ALA A 15 -9.04 -16.96 5.28
C ALA A 15 -7.96 -15.92 5.03
N TYR A 16 -8.02 -15.21 3.91
CA TYR A 16 -7.03 -14.19 3.54
C TYR A 16 -7.05 -12.99 4.52
N GLU A 17 -8.23 -12.47 4.83
CA GLU A 17 -8.39 -11.33 5.74
C GLU A 17 -8.03 -11.71 7.17
N LEU A 18 -8.45 -12.90 7.61
CA LEU A 18 -8.17 -13.43 8.94
C LEU A 18 -6.68 -13.72 9.13
N GLU A 19 -6.01 -14.26 8.13
CA GLU A 19 -4.54 -14.43 8.14
C GLU A 19 -3.83 -13.08 8.30
N ARG A 20 -4.22 -12.09 7.49
CA ARG A 20 -3.61 -10.76 7.56
C ARG A 20 -3.81 -10.12 8.92
N LEU A 21 -4.99 -10.28 9.51
CA LEU A 21 -5.30 -9.74 10.82
C LEU A 21 -4.47 -10.42 11.91
N ILE A 22 -4.37 -11.74 11.89
CA ILE A 22 -3.57 -12.52 12.87
C ILE A 22 -2.09 -12.15 12.82
N ARG A 23 -1.55 -11.85 11.64
CA ARG A 23 -0.16 -11.43 11.47
C ARG A 23 0.17 -10.10 12.16
N ASN A 24 -0.83 -9.29 12.48
CA ASN A 24 -0.62 -8.06 13.26
C ASN A 24 -0.45 -8.33 14.77
N PHE A 25 -0.93 -9.47 15.26
CA PHE A 25 -0.76 -9.87 16.67
C PHE A 25 0.48 -10.74 16.87
N SER A 26 0.84 -11.50 15.85
CA SER A 26 1.90 -12.50 15.94
C SER A 26 2.65 -12.52 14.61
N LEU A 27 3.98 -12.55 14.66
CA LEU A 27 4.85 -12.67 13.49
C LEU A 27 5.28 -14.15 13.32
N PRO A 28 4.39 -15.07 12.92
CA PRO A 28 4.82 -16.41 12.60
C PRO A 28 5.54 -16.37 11.25
N HIS A 29 6.69 -17.00 11.18
CA HIS A 29 7.43 -17.12 9.93
C HIS A 29 6.64 -17.89 8.88
N ARG A 30 5.82 -18.84 9.30
CA ARG A 30 4.96 -19.66 8.45
C ARG A 30 3.69 -20.04 9.22
N LEU A 31 2.52 -19.86 8.57
CA LEU A 31 1.24 -20.36 9.04
C LEU A 31 0.84 -21.58 8.19
N GLU A 32 0.29 -22.57 8.84
CA GLU A 32 -0.32 -23.75 8.22
C GLU A 32 -1.83 -23.57 8.15
N PHE A 33 -2.47 -24.01 7.06
CA PHE A 33 -3.89 -23.84 6.83
C PHE A 33 -4.57 -25.20 6.71
N TYR A 34 -5.69 -25.34 7.38
CA TYR A 34 -6.49 -26.56 7.41
C TYR A 34 -7.97 -26.22 7.25
N THR A 35 -8.70 -27.00 6.41
CA THR A 35 -10.13 -26.84 6.19
C THR A 35 -10.86 -28.12 6.51
N ASP A 36 -12.01 -28.05 7.22
CA ASP A 36 -12.85 -29.16 7.65
C ASP A 36 -12.13 -30.26 8.44
N ILE A 37 -11.10 -29.85 9.16
CA ILE A 37 -10.35 -30.73 10.06
C ILE A 37 -10.53 -30.22 11.48
N THR A 38 -10.81 -31.15 12.42
CA THR A 38 -10.82 -30.81 13.83
C THR A 38 -9.45 -30.30 14.28
N PRO A 39 -9.39 -29.12 14.91
CA PRO A 39 -8.12 -28.59 15.39
C PRO A 39 -7.37 -29.56 16.28
N HIS A 40 -6.07 -29.67 16.06
CA HIS A 40 -5.16 -30.47 16.87
C HIS A 40 -3.92 -29.65 17.22
N GLY A 41 -3.23 -30.05 18.30
CA GLY A 41 -2.09 -29.31 18.83
C GLY A 41 -2.50 -28.20 19.79
N THR A 42 -1.55 -27.31 20.14
CA THR A 42 -1.70 -26.34 21.22
C THR A 42 -1.60 -24.88 20.79
N ASN A 43 -1.31 -24.60 19.49
CA ASN A 43 -1.03 -23.26 19.01
C ASN A 43 -1.78 -22.99 17.71
N TYR A 44 -3.09 -22.80 17.80
CA TYR A 44 -3.94 -22.62 16.62
C TYR A 44 -5.01 -21.52 16.82
N ALA A 45 -5.55 -21.05 15.69
CA ALA A 45 -6.83 -20.37 15.66
C ALA A 45 -7.82 -21.16 14.79
N TYR A 46 -9.05 -21.34 15.28
CA TYR A 46 -10.14 -21.99 14.57
C TYR A 46 -11.29 -21.04 14.35
N PHE A 47 -11.74 -20.98 13.10
CA PHE A 47 -12.81 -20.12 12.63
C PHE A 47 -13.99 -20.98 12.14
N CYS A 48 -15.16 -20.68 12.64
CA CYS A 48 -16.38 -21.39 12.29
C CYS A 48 -17.50 -20.40 11.97
N ALA A 49 -18.24 -20.67 10.89
CA ALA A 49 -19.37 -19.89 10.44
C ALA A 49 -20.52 -20.82 10.01
N ASP A 50 -21.30 -21.29 10.98
CA ASP A 50 -22.40 -22.22 10.76
C ASP A 50 -23.75 -21.56 11.00
N ASN A 51 -24.61 -21.52 9.97
CA ASN A 51 -26.01 -21.06 10.02
C ASN A 51 -26.24 -19.75 10.80
N GLY A 52 -25.36 -18.75 10.57
CA GLY A 52 -25.44 -17.46 11.25
C GLY A 52 -24.77 -17.43 12.62
N LYS A 53 -24.28 -18.55 13.11
CA LYS A 53 -23.50 -18.61 14.36
C LYS A 53 -22.02 -18.60 14.03
N LEU A 54 -21.35 -17.54 14.42
CA LEU A 54 -19.92 -17.37 14.21
C LEU A 54 -19.15 -17.63 15.49
N SER A 55 -18.02 -18.29 15.38
CA SER A 55 -17.13 -18.46 16.52
C SER A 55 -15.65 -18.46 16.11
N VAL A 56 -14.82 -17.93 17.00
CA VAL A 56 -13.37 -17.99 16.90
C VAL A 56 -12.82 -18.59 18.19
N THR A 57 -11.94 -19.57 18.04
CA THR A 57 -11.22 -20.20 19.12
C THR A 57 -9.73 -19.98 18.90
N VAL A 58 -9.05 -19.40 19.88
CA VAL A 58 -7.59 -19.24 19.88
C VAL A 58 -7.03 -20.11 20.99
N SER A 59 -6.11 -21.00 20.65
CA SER A 59 -5.37 -21.83 21.60
C SER A 59 -3.89 -21.46 21.56
N ASP A 60 -3.33 -21.17 22.70
CA ASP A 60 -1.88 -20.96 22.88
C ASP A 60 -1.41 -21.75 24.10
N ASN A 61 -0.57 -22.74 23.84
CA ASN A 61 -0.15 -23.74 24.81
C ASN A 61 -1.38 -24.41 25.44
N ASP A 62 -1.59 -24.27 26.74
CA ASP A 62 -2.67 -24.93 27.50
C ASP A 62 -3.89 -24.01 27.72
N THR A 63 -3.88 -22.79 27.18
CA THR A 63 -4.97 -21.83 27.39
C THR A 63 -5.79 -21.67 26.09
N VAL A 64 -7.11 -21.76 26.25
CA VAL A 64 -8.05 -21.64 25.15
C VAL A 64 -8.99 -20.45 25.38
N TYR A 65 -9.05 -19.56 24.41
CA TYR A 65 -9.98 -18.44 24.37
C TYR A 65 -10.99 -18.66 23.27
N LYS A 66 -12.27 -18.53 23.58
CA LYS A 66 -13.36 -18.68 22.62
C LYS A 66 -14.31 -17.50 22.73
N GLU A 67 -14.64 -16.94 21.57
CA GLU A 67 -15.66 -15.92 21.39
C GLU A 67 -16.66 -16.39 20.34
N SER A 68 -17.94 -15.98 20.48
CA SER A 68 -18.98 -16.31 19.50
C SER A 68 -20.03 -15.21 19.45
N SER A 69 -20.69 -15.12 18.32
CA SER A 69 -21.84 -14.23 18.11
C SER A 69 -22.80 -14.82 17.09
N ASP A 70 -24.04 -14.34 17.14
CA ASP A 70 -25.05 -14.64 16.14
C ASP A 70 -25.15 -13.45 15.17
N VAL A 71 -25.06 -13.72 13.87
CA VAL A 71 -25.09 -12.71 12.80
C VAL A 71 -26.08 -13.16 11.74
N CYS A 72 -27.06 -12.30 11.43
CA CYS A 72 -28.13 -12.65 10.50
C CYS A 72 -27.71 -12.57 9.04
N GLU A 73 -26.83 -11.60 8.70
CA GLU A 73 -26.48 -11.31 7.32
C GLU A 73 -25.09 -11.85 6.96
N PRO A 74 -24.97 -12.72 5.95
CA PRO A 74 -23.68 -13.26 5.52
C PRO A 74 -22.65 -12.19 5.12
N SER A 75 -23.09 -11.03 4.65
CA SER A 75 -22.23 -9.89 4.33
C SER A 75 -21.42 -9.35 5.51
N ASP A 76 -21.86 -9.63 6.74
CA ASP A 76 -21.20 -9.17 7.97
C ASP A 76 -20.28 -10.23 8.60
N TYR A 77 -20.23 -11.44 8.06
CA TYR A 77 -19.46 -12.56 8.62
C TYR A 77 -17.97 -12.25 8.71
N GLU A 78 -17.38 -11.70 7.67
CA GLU A 78 -15.96 -11.33 7.66
C GLU A 78 -15.60 -10.38 8.81
N ASN A 79 -16.34 -9.27 8.90
CA ASN A 79 -16.10 -8.27 9.93
C ASN A 79 -16.32 -8.84 11.33
N GLU A 80 -17.33 -9.70 11.52
CA GLU A 80 -17.60 -10.29 12.82
C GLU A 80 -16.54 -11.31 13.22
N LEU A 81 -16.13 -12.20 12.32
CA LEU A 81 -15.00 -13.11 12.57
C LEU A 81 -13.72 -12.36 12.93
N CYS A 82 -13.44 -11.25 12.25
CA CYS A 82 -12.32 -10.37 12.58
C CYS A 82 -12.47 -9.76 13.99
N ARG A 83 -13.66 -9.30 14.38
CA ARG A 83 -13.93 -8.77 15.72
C ARG A 83 -13.78 -9.85 16.81
N LEU A 84 -14.32 -11.04 16.57
CA LEU A 84 -14.18 -12.16 17.50
C LEU A 84 -12.71 -12.55 17.68
N LEU A 85 -11.93 -12.56 16.60
CA LEU A 85 -10.49 -12.78 16.68
C LEU A 85 -9.80 -11.71 17.53
N CYS A 86 -10.09 -10.43 17.31
CA CYS A 86 -9.53 -9.35 18.13
C CYS A 86 -9.84 -9.55 19.62
N ARG A 87 -11.09 -9.88 19.96
CA ARG A 87 -11.50 -10.15 21.36
C ARG A 87 -10.74 -11.34 21.97
N CYS A 88 -10.58 -12.44 21.21
CA CYS A 88 -9.77 -13.56 21.67
C CYS A 88 -8.33 -13.15 21.95
N MET A 89 -7.72 -12.37 21.05
CA MET A 89 -6.34 -11.91 21.20
C MET A 89 -6.17 -10.92 22.35
N GLU A 90 -7.12 -10.04 22.59
CA GLU A 90 -7.12 -9.12 23.73
C GLU A 90 -7.25 -9.88 25.06
N ARG A 91 -8.12 -10.89 25.14
CA ARG A 91 -8.21 -11.79 26.32
C ARG A 91 -6.95 -12.60 26.54
N HIS A 92 -6.22 -12.91 25.48
CA HIS A 92 -4.90 -13.53 25.56
C HIS A 92 -3.81 -12.57 26.08
N GLY A 93 -4.09 -11.26 26.16
CA GLY A 93 -3.18 -10.25 26.68
C GLY A 93 -2.50 -9.40 25.61
N HIS A 94 -2.90 -9.52 24.34
CA HIS A 94 -2.42 -8.61 23.31
C HIS A 94 -3.09 -7.24 23.41
N ALA A 95 -2.34 -6.19 23.10
CA ALA A 95 -2.90 -4.85 22.99
C ALA A 95 -3.86 -4.73 21.80
N PRO A 96 -4.95 -3.93 21.92
CA PRO A 96 -5.82 -3.63 20.80
C PRO A 96 -5.06 -3.07 19.59
N LEU A 97 -5.41 -3.51 18.40
CA LEU A 97 -4.79 -3.02 17.18
C LEU A 97 -5.20 -1.58 16.91
N PRO A 98 -4.26 -0.66 16.62
CA PRO A 98 -4.59 0.76 16.41
C PRO A 98 -5.56 1.00 15.25
N TRP A 99 -5.50 0.21 14.18
CA TRP A 99 -6.41 0.25 13.04
C TRP A 99 -7.57 -0.75 13.16
N GLY A 100 -7.73 -1.40 14.32
CA GLY A 100 -8.76 -2.41 14.54
C GLY A 100 -8.65 -3.57 13.55
N ILE A 101 -9.76 -3.91 12.90
CA ILE A 101 -9.82 -4.99 11.92
C ILE A 101 -9.38 -4.57 10.49
N LEU A 102 -9.00 -3.31 10.28
CA LEU A 102 -8.55 -2.83 8.98
C LEU A 102 -7.13 -3.33 8.68
N THR A 103 -7.02 -4.27 7.75
CA THR A 103 -5.74 -4.86 7.32
C THR A 103 -5.27 -4.36 5.95
N GLY A 104 -6.14 -3.65 5.23
CA GLY A 104 -5.87 -3.17 3.88
C GLY A 104 -4.86 -2.02 3.80
N VAL A 105 -4.37 -1.76 2.60
CA VAL A 105 -3.60 -0.57 2.27
C VAL A 105 -4.54 0.62 2.04
N ARG A 106 -4.04 1.85 2.27
CA ARG A 106 -4.80 3.10 2.08
C ARG A 106 -6.03 3.23 2.98
N PRO A 107 -5.90 3.05 4.30
CA PRO A 107 -7.03 3.09 5.23
C PRO A 107 -7.80 4.42 5.17
N VAL A 108 -7.12 5.54 4.93
CA VAL A 108 -7.76 6.86 4.81
C VAL A 108 -8.73 6.95 3.63
N LYS A 109 -8.41 6.32 2.48
CA LYS A 109 -9.32 6.27 1.33
C LYS A 109 -10.61 5.51 1.69
N TYR A 110 -10.47 4.39 2.40
CA TYR A 110 -11.61 3.60 2.85
C TYR A 110 -12.42 4.34 3.91
N ILE A 111 -11.78 4.96 4.91
CA ILE A 111 -12.45 5.77 5.92
C ILE A 111 -13.22 6.93 5.29
N ARG A 112 -12.65 7.59 4.28
CA ARG A 112 -13.36 8.65 3.55
C ARG A 112 -14.64 8.12 2.89
N SER A 113 -14.60 6.97 2.24
CA SER A 113 -15.82 6.39 1.65
C SER A 113 -16.89 6.04 2.69
N ILE A 114 -16.49 5.69 3.92
CA ILE A 114 -17.42 5.49 5.05
C ILE A 114 -18.10 6.81 5.43
N TYR A 115 -17.36 7.92 5.49
CA TYR A 115 -17.94 9.24 5.74
C TYR A 115 -18.91 9.71 4.65
N GLU A 116 -18.66 9.31 3.41
CA GLU A 116 -19.52 9.64 2.27
C GLU A 116 -20.81 8.79 2.23
N THR A 117 -20.83 7.61 2.88
CA THR A 117 -21.91 6.63 2.76
C THR A 117 -22.68 6.35 4.04
N ARG A 118 -22.24 6.85 5.21
CA ARG A 118 -22.83 6.54 6.52
C ARG A 118 -22.97 7.78 7.41
N ASP A 119 -24.18 8.03 7.90
CA ASP A 119 -24.44 9.14 8.83
C ASP A 119 -23.70 9.00 10.16
N ASN A 120 -23.52 7.78 10.65
CA ASN A 120 -22.84 7.46 11.91
C ASN A 120 -21.42 6.90 11.70
N ALA A 121 -20.68 7.49 10.77
CA ALA A 121 -19.37 6.99 10.33
C ALA A 121 -18.38 6.74 11.47
N GLU A 122 -18.21 7.72 12.40
CA GLU A 122 -17.28 7.56 13.51
C GLU A 122 -17.67 6.45 14.49
N LYS A 123 -18.97 6.31 14.78
CA LYS A 123 -19.47 5.21 15.62
C LYS A 123 -19.20 3.87 14.95
N TYR A 124 -19.38 3.79 13.64
CA TYR A 124 -19.07 2.59 12.86
C TYR A 124 -17.57 2.26 12.90
N LEU A 125 -16.71 3.26 12.71
CA LEU A 125 -15.24 3.09 12.79
C LEU A 125 -14.82 2.56 14.16
N ARG A 126 -15.35 3.10 15.28
CA ARG A 126 -15.01 2.66 16.63
C ARG A 126 -15.56 1.28 16.96
N ASN A 127 -16.85 1.08 16.74
CA ASN A 127 -17.55 -0.08 17.30
C ASN A 127 -17.56 -1.28 16.35
N SER A 128 -17.66 -1.03 15.04
CA SER A 128 -17.71 -2.10 14.06
C SER A 128 -16.35 -2.45 13.48
N LEU A 129 -15.49 -1.46 13.27
CA LEU A 129 -14.15 -1.68 12.73
C LEU A 129 -13.04 -1.63 13.79
N LEU A 130 -13.39 -1.32 15.04
CA LEU A 130 -12.47 -1.25 16.19
C LEU A 130 -11.28 -0.30 15.99
N VAL A 131 -11.44 0.73 15.17
CA VAL A 131 -10.38 1.73 14.92
C VAL A 131 -10.24 2.64 16.13
N SER A 132 -9.03 2.83 16.62
CA SER A 132 -8.76 3.70 17.76
C SER A 132 -9.04 5.18 17.46
N ASP A 133 -9.45 5.96 18.46
CA ASP A 133 -9.71 7.41 18.31
C ASP A 133 -8.50 8.15 17.74
N LYS A 134 -7.29 7.77 18.15
CA LYS A 134 -6.05 8.36 17.62
C LYS A 134 -5.90 8.14 16.12
N LYS A 135 -6.30 6.97 15.59
CA LYS A 135 -6.24 6.69 14.15
C LYS A 135 -7.39 7.31 13.38
N ILE A 136 -8.57 7.42 13.99
CA ILE A 136 -9.69 8.19 13.43
C ILE A 136 -9.29 9.65 13.27
N GLN A 137 -8.71 10.25 14.31
CA GLN A 137 -8.24 11.64 14.26
C GLN A 137 -7.17 11.84 13.17
N LEU A 138 -6.18 10.93 13.10
CA LEU A 138 -5.16 10.96 12.05
C LEU A 138 -5.78 10.88 10.64
N ALA A 139 -6.76 9.99 10.45
CA ALA A 139 -7.45 9.86 9.17
C ALA A 139 -8.22 11.15 8.81
N ASN A 140 -8.91 11.76 9.79
CA ASN A 140 -9.63 13.01 9.60
C ASN A 140 -8.69 14.16 9.22
N ASP A 141 -7.52 14.26 9.86
CA ASP A 141 -6.52 15.27 9.53
C ASP A 141 -6.01 15.10 8.10
N VAL A 142 -5.73 13.86 7.69
CA VAL A 142 -5.29 13.56 6.31
C VAL A 142 -6.42 13.86 5.30
N ILE A 143 -7.66 13.45 5.57
CA ILE A 143 -8.83 13.76 4.71
C ILE A 143 -8.98 15.26 4.52
N ARG A 144 -8.89 16.04 5.62
CA ARG A 144 -8.99 17.50 5.60
C ARG A 144 -7.92 18.14 4.71
N ILE A 145 -6.67 17.66 4.80
CA ILE A 145 -5.56 18.17 3.99
C ILE A 145 -5.70 17.75 2.52
N GLN A 146 -6.18 16.54 2.26
CA GLN A 146 -6.35 16.04 0.89
C GLN A 146 -7.56 16.63 0.18
N LYS A 147 -8.61 17.04 0.92
CA LYS A 147 -9.88 17.50 0.35
C LYS A 147 -9.72 18.61 -0.71
N PRO A 148 -8.98 19.71 -0.49
CA PRO A 148 -8.84 20.77 -1.49
C PRO A 148 -8.19 20.26 -2.80
N VAL A 149 -7.25 19.30 -2.69
CA VAL A 149 -6.59 18.70 -3.86
C VAL A 149 -7.59 17.83 -4.61
N LEU A 150 -8.36 17.00 -3.90
CA LEU A 150 -9.34 16.10 -4.50
C LEU A 150 -10.51 16.87 -5.15
N ASP A 151 -10.99 17.94 -4.48
CA ASP A 151 -12.05 18.80 -5.01
C ASP A 151 -11.60 19.57 -6.27
N SER A 152 -10.29 19.76 -6.47
CA SER A 152 -9.71 20.40 -7.65
C SER A 152 -9.43 19.45 -8.81
N LEU A 153 -9.71 18.14 -8.66
CA LEU A 153 -9.52 17.17 -9.74
C LEU A 153 -10.53 17.41 -10.86
N ASP A 154 -10.02 17.33 -12.07
CA ASP A 154 -10.78 17.47 -13.31
C ASP A 154 -10.56 16.21 -14.15
N LEU A 155 -11.60 15.68 -14.78
CA LEU A 155 -11.52 14.53 -15.68
C LEU A 155 -10.63 14.77 -16.91
N LYS A 156 -10.34 16.03 -17.23
CA LYS A 156 -9.41 16.41 -18.29
C LYS A 156 -7.96 16.53 -17.80
N LYS A 157 -7.73 16.39 -16.49
CA LYS A 157 -6.39 16.42 -15.93
C LYS A 157 -5.87 15.02 -15.67
N ILE A 158 -4.63 14.78 -16.04
CA ILE A 158 -3.94 13.49 -15.85
C ILE A 158 -2.64 13.69 -15.09
N SER A 159 -2.18 12.61 -14.48
CA SER A 159 -0.84 12.50 -13.89
C SER A 159 0.01 11.58 -14.75
N LEU A 160 1.23 12.01 -15.07
CA LEU A 160 2.21 11.15 -15.72
C LEU A 160 3.10 10.48 -14.66
N TYR A 161 3.16 9.16 -14.69
CA TYR A 161 4.11 8.36 -13.92
C TYR A 161 5.11 7.72 -14.89
N ILE A 162 6.36 8.12 -14.79
CA ILE A 162 7.45 7.61 -15.64
C ILE A 162 8.27 6.66 -14.78
N SER A 163 8.28 5.38 -15.15
CA SER A 163 9.00 4.36 -14.42
C SER A 163 10.39 4.14 -15.01
N ILE A 164 11.41 4.17 -14.17
CA ILE A 164 12.78 3.75 -14.52
C ILE A 164 13.08 2.48 -13.72
N PRO A 165 12.83 1.29 -14.30
CA PRO A 165 12.81 0.04 -13.53
C PRO A 165 14.19 -0.56 -13.28
N PHE A 166 15.23 0.28 -13.17
CA PHE A 166 16.61 -0.16 -12.97
C PHE A 166 17.13 0.24 -11.60
N CYS A 167 17.91 -0.66 -10.99
CA CYS A 167 18.64 -0.39 -9.76
C CYS A 167 20.06 -0.95 -9.88
N PRO A 168 21.11 -0.28 -9.32
CA PRO A 168 22.46 -0.86 -9.29
C PRO A 168 22.50 -2.18 -8.54
N SER A 169 21.77 -2.28 -7.44
CA SER A 169 21.59 -3.50 -6.64
C SER A 169 20.19 -3.53 -6.04
N ARG A 170 19.73 -4.71 -5.62
CA ARG A 170 18.41 -4.86 -4.99
C ARG A 170 18.52 -4.70 -3.48
N CYS A 171 17.75 -3.77 -2.90
CA CYS A 171 17.63 -3.63 -1.46
C CYS A 171 16.89 -4.83 -0.86
N SER A 172 17.34 -5.33 0.30
CA SER A 172 16.80 -6.55 0.93
C SER A 172 15.30 -6.47 1.29
N TYR A 173 14.77 -5.29 1.48
CA TYR A 173 13.36 -5.03 1.80
C TYR A 173 12.50 -4.63 0.60
N CYS A 174 13.10 -4.49 -0.61
CA CYS A 174 12.38 -3.95 -1.76
C CYS A 174 11.44 -4.97 -2.37
N SER A 175 10.15 -4.60 -2.45
CA SER A 175 9.10 -5.37 -3.12
C SER A 175 8.79 -4.87 -4.54
N PHE A 176 9.43 -3.78 -4.99
CA PHE A 176 9.18 -3.24 -6.31
C PHE A 176 9.74 -4.12 -7.41
N ILE A 177 9.03 -4.13 -8.54
CA ILE A 177 9.49 -4.79 -9.76
C ILE A 177 10.61 -3.93 -10.34
N SER A 178 11.85 -4.41 -10.23
CA SER A 178 13.01 -3.74 -10.80
C SER A 178 14.03 -4.74 -11.27
N ALA A 179 14.72 -4.39 -12.35
CA ALA A 179 15.88 -5.11 -12.85
C ALA A 179 17.14 -4.57 -12.15
N SER A 180 17.99 -5.45 -11.63
CA SER A 180 19.17 -5.05 -10.88
C SER A 180 20.43 -5.82 -11.28
N GLY A 181 21.57 -5.19 -11.03
CA GLY A 181 22.90 -5.72 -11.34
C GLY A 181 23.40 -5.31 -12.72
N GLU A 182 24.68 -5.61 -13.00
CA GLU A 182 25.39 -5.17 -14.20
C GLU A 182 24.73 -5.59 -15.52
N GLY A 183 24.15 -6.78 -15.57
CA GLY A 183 23.45 -7.27 -16.77
C GLY A 183 22.20 -6.43 -17.09
N ALA A 184 21.46 -6.02 -16.06
CA ALA A 184 20.28 -5.19 -16.22
C ALA A 184 20.66 -3.77 -16.64
N LEU A 185 21.70 -3.20 -16.05
CA LEU A 185 22.15 -1.84 -16.37
C LEU A 185 22.58 -1.68 -17.85
N LYS A 186 23.04 -2.73 -18.49
CA LYS A 186 23.37 -2.72 -19.93
C LYS A 186 22.14 -2.51 -20.83
N LEU A 187 20.94 -2.72 -20.33
CA LEU A 187 19.68 -2.55 -21.07
C LEU A 187 19.12 -1.12 -20.98
N ILE A 188 19.75 -0.23 -20.18
CA ILE A 188 19.24 1.10 -19.93
C ILE A 188 19.09 1.91 -21.23
N ASP A 189 20.09 1.86 -22.13
CA ASP A 189 20.06 2.65 -23.36
C ASP A 189 18.95 2.20 -24.30
N ASP A 190 18.76 0.90 -24.46
CA ASP A 190 17.67 0.34 -25.27
C ASP A 190 16.30 0.67 -24.66
N TYR A 191 16.16 0.47 -23.36
CA TYR A 191 14.95 0.84 -22.62
C TYR A 191 14.65 2.34 -22.77
N PHE A 192 15.65 3.19 -22.58
CA PHE A 192 15.50 4.63 -22.68
C PHE A 192 15.04 5.06 -24.08
N GLY A 193 15.60 4.45 -25.12
CA GLY A 193 15.16 4.68 -26.50
C GLY A 193 13.70 4.29 -26.73
N LEU A 194 13.22 3.21 -26.11
CA LEU A 194 11.82 2.77 -26.18
C LEU A 194 10.91 3.69 -25.34
N LEU A 195 11.34 4.12 -24.17
CA LEU A 195 10.61 5.05 -23.31
C LEU A 195 10.33 6.37 -24.04
N LEU A 196 11.31 6.93 -24.75
CA LEU A 196 11.10 8.16 -25.52
C LEU A 196 10.05 7.97 -26.61
N LYS A 197 10.05 6.83 -27.32
CA LYS A 197 9.02 6.51 -28.32
C LYS A 197 7.64 6.32 -27.70
N GLU A 198 7.58 5.71 -26.51
CA GLU A 198 6.33 5.59 -25.77
C GLU A 198 5.77 6.95 -25.38
N LEU A 199 6.63 7.89 -24.96
CA LEU A 199 6.23 9.26 -24.63
C LEU A 199 5.71 10.01 -25.87
N ASP A 200 6.25 9.78 -27.10
CA ASP A 200 5.69 10.32 -28.35
C ASP A 200 4.22 9.91 -28.50
N ILE A 201 3.93 8.63 -28.32
CA ILE A 201 2.58 8.09 -28.45
C ILE A 201 1.64 8.72 -27.41
N TYR A 202 2.10 8.83 -26.15
CA TYR A 202 1.29 9.44 -25.10
C TYR A 202 1.08 10.94 -25.30
N ALA A 203 2.06 11.67 -25.83
CA ALA A 203 1.90 13.09 -26.18
C ALA A 203 0.80 13.27 -27.25
N ASP A 204 0.76 12.40 -28.25
CA ASP A 204 -0.29 12.41 -29.28
C ASP A 204 -1.68 12.09 -28.68
N ILE A 205 -1.75 11.14 -27.76
CA ILE A 205 -3.00 10.79 -27.02
C ILE A 205 -3.47 12.02 -26.21
N VAL A 206 -2.59 12.65 -25.46
CA VAL A 206 -2.89 13.83 -24.64
C VAL A 206 -3.44 14.95 -25.50
N LYS A 207 -2.81 15.24 -26.65
CA LYS A 207 -3.27 16.24 -27.62
C LYS A 207 -4.63 15.85 -28.19
N ARG A 208 -4.77 14.62 -28.69
CA ARG A 208 -6.00 14.11 -29.33
C ARG A 208 -7.23 14.21 -28.44
N PHE A 209 -7.09 13.90 -27.15
CA PHE A 209 -8.19 13.94 -26.18
C PHE A 209 -8.29 15.27 -25.43
N SER A 210 -7.47 16.27 -25.78
CA SER A 210 -7.40 17.57 -25.09
C SER A 210 -7.24 17.43 -23.59
N LEU A 211 -6.38 16.51 -23.17
CA LEU A 211 -6.03 16.32 -21.77
C LEU A 211 -4.97 17.33 -21.35
N LYS A 212 -4.88 17.59 -20.05
CA LYS A 212 -3.85 18.44 -19.43
C LYS A 212 -3.06 17.65 -18.41
N VAL A 213 -1.74 17.73 -18.48
CA VAL A 213 -0.90 17.17 -17.42
C VAL A 213 -0.96 18.06 -16.19
N ASP A 214 -1.28 17.48 -15.04
CA ASP A 214 -1.38 18.19 -13.76
C ASP A 214 -0.18 17.89 -12.86
N THR A 215 0.35 16.65 -12.94
CA THR A 215 1.53 16.24 -12.19
C THR A 215 2.43 15.33 -13.02
N VAL A 216 3.73 15.40 -12.76
CA VAL A 216 4.73 14.46 -13.28
C VAL A 216 5.50 13.82 -12.13
N TYR A 217 5.64 12.52 -12.17
CA TYR A 217 6.39 11.75 -11.19
C TYR A 217 7.34 10.77 -11.89
N ILE A 218 8.64 10.95 -11.73
CA ILE A 218 9.67 10.05 -12.24
C ILE A 218 10.08 9.14 -11.08
N GLY A 219 9.80 7.85 -11.18
CA GLY A 219 10.01 6.88 -10.11
C GLY A 219 10.36 5.49 -10.64
N GLY A 220 10.04 4.46 -9.85
CA GLY A 220 10.25 3.06 -10.20
C GLY A 220 11.32 2.38 -9.38
N GLY A 221 12.38 1.91 -10.01
CA GLY A 221 13.56 1.36 -9.33
C GLY A 221 14.42 2.49 -8.77
N THR A 222 15.21 3.10 -9.64
CA THR A 222 16.09 4.23 -9.28
C THR A 222 16.26 5.15 -10.50
N PRO A 223 15.49 6.23 -10.63
CA PRO A 223 15.57 7.14 -11.78
C PRO A 223 16.98 7.71 -12.02
N THR A 224 17.73 7.92 -10.96
CA THR A 224 19.12 8.41 -11.03
C THR A 224 20.14 7.37 -11.53
N THR A 225 19.70 6.17 -11.96
CA THR A 225 20.53 5.27 -12.78
C THR A 225 20.74 5.80 -14.19
N LEU A 226 19.82 6.64 -14.69
CA LEU A 226 20.01 7.38 -15.93
C LEU A 226 21.21 8.34 -15.79
N SER A 227 21.92 8.57 -16.89
CA SER A 227 22.94 9.60 -16.97
C SER A 227 22.33 11.01 -16.94
N ALA A 228 23.11 12.04 -16.65
CA ALA A 228 22.65 13.43 -16.70
C ALA A 228 22.08 13.78 -18.08
N SER A 229 22.76 13.38 -19.16
CA SER A 229 22.29 13.59 -20.53
C SER A 229 20.98 12.86 -20.85
N GLN A 230 20.76 11.66 -20.28
CA GLN A 230 19.49 10.96 -20.43
C GLN A 230 18.36 11.66 -19.65
N LEU A 231 18.67 12.19 -18.45
CA LEU A 231 17.70 12.98 -17.67
C LEU A 231 17.31 14.27 -18.41
N ASP A 232 18.27 15.01 -18.96
CA ASP A 232 17.99 16.19 -19.78
C ASP A 232 17.06 15.83 -20.96
N ARG A 233 17.43 14.81 -21.73
CA ARG A 233 16.62 14.36 -22.87
C ARG A 233 15.22 13.88 -22.48
N LEU A 234 15.09 13.23 -21.32
CA LEU A 234 13.77 12.82 -20.80
C LEU A 234 12.92 14.05 -20.49
N ILE A 235 13.51 15.05 -19.84
CA ILE A 235 12.79 16.26 -19.44
C ILE A 235 12.43 17.10 -20.68
N ASP A 236 13.36 17.30 -21.62
CA ASP A 236 13.08 17.96 -22.89
C ASP A 236 11.89 17.30 -23.61
N LYS A 237 11.80 15.95 -23.53
CA LYS A 237 10.69 15.21 -24.11
C LYS A 237 9.35 15.50 -23.42
N LEU A 238 9.37 15.82 -22.14
CA LEU A 238 8.15 16.17 -21.40
C LEU A 238 7.59 17.53 -21.76
N ASP A 239 8.34 18.41 -22.40
CA ASP A 239 7.83 19.70 -22.89
C ASP A 239 6.69 19.52 -23.93
N GLU A 240 6.64 18.36 -24.60
CA GLU A 240 5.55 18.03 -25.51
C GLU A 240 4.17 17.92 -24.84
N PHE A 241 4.16 17.77 -23.50
CA PHE A 241 2.95 17.64 -22.67
C PHE A 241 2.50 18.96 -22.04
N ASP A 242 3.13 20.11 -22.37
CA ASP A 242 2.85 21.43 -21.76
C ASP A 242 2.93 21.38 -20.22
N ILE A 243 4.09 20.98 -19.72
CA ILE A 243 4.33 20.84 -18.26
C ILE A 243 4.67 22.16 -17.55
N THR A 244 4.55 23.31 -18.22
CA THR A 244 4.93 24.62 -17.68
C THR A 244 4.13 25.03 -16.43
N SER A 245 2.86 24.61 -16.37
CA SER A 245 1.91 24.98 -15.31
C SER A 245 1.47 23.80 -14.41
N ILE A 246 2.24 22.72 -14.40
CA ILE A 246 1.89 21.55 -13.56
C ILE A 246 2.01 21.84 -12.08
N ARG A 247 1.16 21.18 -11.29
CA ARG A 247 1.09 21.36 -9.84
C ARG A 247 2.27 20.72 -9.12
N GLU A 248 2.75 19.59 -9.60
CA GLU A 248 3.86 18.84 -9.01
C GLU A 248 4.75 18.23 -10.08
N PHE A 249 6.09 18.39 -9.89
CA PHE A 249 7.11 17.67 -10.65
C PHE A 249 8.10 17.07 -9.66
N THR A 250 8.01 15.75 -9.49
CA THR A 250 8.82 15.00 -8.53
C THR A 250 9.68 13.96 -9.24
N ALA A 251 10.92 13.80 -8.79
CA ALA A 251 11.78 12.70 -9.17
C ALA A 251 12.31 11.95 -7.93
N GLU A 252 12.34 10.62 -8.00
CA GLU A 252 12.97 9.80 -6.97
C GLU A 252 14.49 9.77 -7.15
N ALA A 253 15.21 9.98 -6.04
CA ALA A 253 16.65 9.88 -5.93
C ALA A 253 17.01 9.14 -4.63
N GLY A 254 16.44 7.95 -4.48
CA GLY A 254 16.50 7.18 -3.24
C GLY A 254 17.85 6.48 -2.98
N ARG A 255 18.83 6.60 -3.89
CA ARG A 255 20.11 5.91 -3.77
C ARG A 255 21.28 6.88 -3.88
N PRO A 256 22.02 7.08 -2.77
CA PRO A 256 23.18 8.01 -2.75
C PRO A 256 24.25 7.66 -3.79
N ASP A 257 24.49 6.37 -4.02
CA ASP A 257 25.48 5.84 -4.97
C ASP A 257 25.17 6.15 -6.45
N THR A 258 23.96 6.62 -6.75
CA THR A 258 23.55 6.99 -8.12
C THR A 258 23.42 8.51 -8.31
N ILE A 259 23.55 9.29 -7.26
CA ILE A 259 23.40 10.74 -7.29
C ILE A 259 24.73 11.40 -7.60
N THR A 260 24.72 12.30 -8.59
CA THR A 260 25.85 13.19 -8.90
C THR A 260 25.34 14.62 -9.06
N GLU A 261 26.22 15.61 -8.92
CA GLU A 261 25.87 17.02 -9.07
C GLU A 261 25.25 17.30 -10.45
N ASP A 262 25.85 16.76 -11.51
CA ASP A 262 25.35 16.93 -12.89
C ASP A 262 23.90 16.43 -13.05
N LYS A 263 23.57 15.28 -12.43
CA LYS A 263 22.20 14.74 -12.48
C LYS A 263 21.22 15.62 -11.71
N LEU A 264 21.62 16.11 -10.54
CA LEU A 264 20.78 17.03 -9.77
C LEU A 264 20.58 18.35 -10.51
N MET A 265 21.62 18.84 -11.19
CA MET A 265 21.50 20.05 -12.03
C MET A 265 20.59 19.82 -13.24
N ALA A 266 20.69 18.67 -13.91
CA ALA A 266 19.76 18.30 -15.01
C ALA A 266 18.30 18.32 -14.51
N LEU A 267 18.00 17.63 -13.39
CA LEU A 267 16.65 17.63 -12.80
C LEU A 267 16.19 19.05 -12.43
N LYS A 268 17.03 19.83 -11.77
CA LYS A 268 16.70 21.20 -11.35
C LYS A 268 16.43 22.11 -12.54
N ASN A 269 17.32 22.11 -13.53
CA ASN A 269 17.21 22.96 -14.73
C ASN A 269 15.96 22.58 -15.55
N GLY A 270 15.63 21.28 -15.57
CA GLY A 270 14.41 20.77 -16.19
C GLY A 270 13.12 21.00 -15.40
N GLY A 271 13.16 21.77 -14.31
CA GLY A 271 11.96 22.20 -13.58
C GLY A 271 11.45 21.20 -12.54
N VAL A 272 12.19 20.13 -12.20
CA VAL A 272 11.85 19.25 -11.09
C VAL A 272 11.87 20.05 -9.78
N ARG A 273 10.74 20.07 -9.07
CA ARG A 273 10.56 20.88 -7.85
C ARG A 273 10.76 20.09 -6.57
N ARG A 274 10.65 18.77 -6.63
CA ARG A 274 10.80 17.89 -5.48
C ARG A 274 11.66 16.68 -5.81
N ILE A 275 12.63 16.41 -4.97
CA ILE A 275 13.41 15.18 -4.97
C ILE A 275 12.92 14.32 -3.81
N SER A 276 12.52 13.07 -4.10
CA SER A 276 12.19 12.08 -3.08
C SER A 276 13.42 11.24 -2.76
N CYS A 277 13.91 11.36 -1.53
CA CYS A 277 15.15 10.72 -1.06
C CYS A 277 14.83 9.90 0.21
N LEU A 278 14.40 8.66 0.03
CA LEU A 278 13.83 7.86 1.11
C LEU A 278 14.79 7.52 2.25
N LEU A 279 16.08 7.32 1.95
CA LEU A 279 17.06 6.85 2.93
C LEU A 279 17.44 7.89 3.97
N TYR A 280 17.37 9.17 3.66
CA TYR A 280 17.77 10.24 4.58
C TYR A 280 16.76 10.54 5.69
N THR A 281 15.55 10.02 5.56
CA THR A 281 14.49 10.18 6.56
C THR A 281 14.22 8.91 7.36
N SER A 282 14.86 7.80 7.01
CA SER A 282 14.69 6.51 7.68
C SER A 282 15.91 6.21 8.55
N PRO A 283 15.74 5.98 9.86
CA PRO A 283 16.80 5.49 10.72
C PRO A 283 17.09 4.02 10.36
N SER A 284 17.86 3.80 9.32
CA SER A 284 18.24 2.47 8.87
C SER A 284 19.66 2.14 9.29
N PRO A 285 19.92 0.97 9.88
CA PRO A 285 21.28 0.54 10.23
C PRO A 285 22.16 0.24 9.00
N ARG A 286 21.66 0.53 7.78
CA ARG A 286 22.42 0.40 6.54
C ARG A 286 23.10 1.70 6.11
N ASP A 287 22.72 2.79 6.71
CA ASP A 287 23.34 4.11 6.50
C ASP A 287 24.61 4.25 7.42
#